data_8a79b208e123a5dd0b1376294a61a6e8
#
_entry.id   8a79b208e123a5dd0b1376294a61a6e8
#
_cell.length_a   1.000
_cell.length_b   1.000
_cell.length_c   1.000
_cell.angle_alpha   90.00
_cell.angle_beta   90.00
_cell.angle_gamma   90.00
#
_symmetry.space_group_name_H-M   'P 1'
#
loop_
_entity.id
_entity.type
_entity.pdbx_description
1 polymer ?
#
loop_
_entity_poly.entity_id
_entity_poly.type
_entity_poly.pdbx_seq_one_letter_code
_entity_poly.pdbx_strand_id
1 'polypeptide(L)'
;MKENNRGVTLIALAITIIVLLIISGITITAGSYNAEKAKENKLLSEVIMVQNAVLQRKTKAELINGHYPGQKLTEIGIDIDDVISKVNSEKADEYEIIEKKDTTESNYYLLSNENGGIKELNIKNTEDEYIVNYVTGEVINYTNCVTGKGEPIYVYSTENIN
;
A
#
# COMPACT_ATOMS: atom_id res chain seq x y z
N MET A 1 61.28 -23.08 -27.21
CA MET A 1 60.68 -22.19 -26.16
C MET A 1 59.26 -22.61 -25.92
N LYS A 2 58.94 -23.15 -24.74
CA LYS A 2 57.56 -23.49 -24.37
C LYS A 2 56.91 -22.24 -23.76
N GLU A 3 56.05 -21.60 -24.49
CA GLU A 3 55.34 -20.41 -23.98
C GLU A 3 54.49 -20.74 -22.76
N ASN A 4 54.61 -19.90 -21.77
CA ASN A 4 54.03 -20.11 -20.45
C ASN A 4 52.57 -19.59 -20.45
N ASN A 5 51.66 -20.26 -21.19
CA ASN A 5 50.26 -19.88 -21.35
C ASN A 5 49.42 -20.04 -20.07
N ARG A 6 50.00 -20.61 -18.99
CA ARG A 6 49.29 -20.83 -17.72
C ARG A 6 49.02 -19.56 -16.92
N GLY A 7 49.88 -18.55 -17.04
CA GLY A 7 49.67 -17.27 -16.33
C GLY A 7 48.56 -16.41 -16.92
N VAL A 8 48.39 -16.45 -18.25
CA VAL A 8 47.37 -15.67 -18.93
C VAL A 8 45.96 -16.18 -18.62
N THR A 9 45.79 -17.52 -18.55
CA THR A 9 44.48 -18.12 -18.21
C THR A 9 44.06 -17.84 -16.78
N LEU A 10 44.99 -17.77 -15.83
CA LEU A 10 44.70 -17.50 -14.42
C LEU A 10 44.29 -16.04 -14.20
N ILE A 11 44.96 -15.11 -14.88
CA ILE A 11 44.58 -13.69 -14.86
C ILE A 11 43.23 -13.48 -15.52
N ALA A 12 42.99 -14.09 -16.66
CA ALA A 12 41.70 -13.99 -17.35
C ALA A 12 40.53 -14.55 -16.48
N LEU A 13 40.76 -15.67 -15.80
CA LEU A 13 39.77 -16.23 -14.86
C LEU A 13 39.51 -15.29 -13.69
N ALA A 14 40.54 -14.70 -13.10
CA ALA A 14 40.40 -13.75 -11.99
C ALA A 14 39.60 -12.52 -12.41
N ILE A 15 39.86 -11.95 -13.59
CA ILE A 15 39.15 -10.78 -14.12
C ILE A 15 37.66 -11.13 -14.39
N THR A 16 37.39 -12.30 -14.96
CA THR A 16 35.99 -12.73 -15.20
C THR A 16 35.21 -12.90 -13.91
N ILE A 17 35.83 -13.45 -12.85
CA ILE A 17 35.16 -13.58 -11.54
C ILE A 17 34.90 -12.21 -10.95
N ILE A 18 35.84 -11.26 -10.99
CA ILE A 18 35.65 -9.90 -10.50
C ILE A 18 34.54 -9.18 -11.25
N VAL A 19 34.50 -9.29 -12.57
CA VAL A 19 33.46 -8.67 -13.40
C VAL A 19 32.09 -9.29 -13.08
N LEU A 20 32.00 -10.61 -12.92
CA LEU A 20 30.76 -11.28 -12.53
C LEU A 20 30.27 -10.85 -11.15
N LEU A 21 31.16 -10.67 -10.18
CA LEU A 21 30.81 -10.17 -8.84
C LEU A 21 30.29 -8.74 -8.89
N ILE A 22 30.89 -7.87 -9.68
CA ILE A 22 30.46 -6.48 -9.86
C ILE A 22 29.06 -6.44 -10.51
N ILE A 23 28.86 -7.18 -11.61
CA ILE A 23 27.57 -7.22 -12.30
C ILE A 23 26.49 -7.82 -11.41
N SER A 24 26.79 -8.90 -10.67
CA SER A 24 25.84 -9.52 -9.73
C SER A 24 25.46 -8.57 -8.61
N GLY A 25 26.40 -7.81 -8.06
CA GLY A 25 26.13 -6.82 -7.01
C GLY A 25 25.19 -5.72 -7.47
N ILE A 26 25.39 -5.19 -8.68
CA ILE A 26 24.56 -4.11 -9.24
C ILE A 26 23.13 -4.62 -9.57
N THR A 27 23.01 -5.83 -10.10
CA THR A 27 21.70 -6.40 -10.47
C THR A 27 20.85 -6.72 -9.24
N ILE A 28 21.44 -7.16 -8.14
CA ILE A 28 20.70 -7.45 -6.90
C ILE A 28 20.11 -6.17 -6.30
N THR A 29 20.90 -5.10 -6.20
CA THR A 29 20.43 -3.81 -5.65
C THR A 29 19.37 -3.15 -6.53
N ALA A 30 19.55 -3.15 -7.85
CA ALA A 30 18.58 -2.60 -8.78
C ALA A 30 17.28 -3.44 -8.82
N GLY A 31 17.37 -4.75 -8.67
CA GLY A 31 16.22 -5.66 -8.64
C GLY A 31 15.35 -5.47 -7.39
N SER A 32 15.95 -5.32 -6.20
CA SER A 32 15.21 -5.10 -4.95
C SER A 32 14.51 -3.73 -4.95
N TYR A 33 15.20 -2.67 -5.37
CA TYR A 33 14.60 -1.33 -5.48
C TYR A 33 13.39 -1.30 -6.43
N ASN A 34 13.51 -1.95 -7.59
CA ASN A 34 12.39 -2.01 -8.54
C ASN A 34 11.22 -2.85 -8.02
N ALA A 35 11.49 -3.90 -7.25
CA ALA A 35 10.45 -4.73 -6.64
C ALA A 35 9.71 -3.97 -5.53
N GLU A 36 10.40 -3.22 -4.68
CA GLU A 36 9.80 -2.36 -3.65
C GLU A 36 8.92 -1.28 -4.28
N LYS A 37 9.45 -0.57 -5.28
CA LYS A 37 8.69 0.45 -6.00
C LYS A 37 7.47 -0.10 -6.74
N ALA A 38 7.54 -1.33 -7.24
CA ALA A 38 6.40 -2.00 -7.85
C ALA A 38 5.30 -2.33 -6.82
N LYS A 39 5.67 -2.74 -5.61
CA LYS A 39 4.73 -2.97 -4.50
C LYS A 39 4.08 -1.68 -4.04
N GLU A 40 4.88 -0.63 -3.85
CA GLU A 40 4.40 0.71 -3.52
C GLU A 40 3.37 1.21 -4.52
N ASN A 41 3.69 1.16 -5.82
CA ASN A 41 2.78 1.56 -6.89
C ASN A 41 1.50 0.71 -6.93
N LYS A 42 1.59 -0.58 -6.58
CA LYS A 42 0.43 -1.46 -6.47
C LYS A 42 -0.49 -1.00 -5.35
N LEU A 43 0.04 -0.81 -4.14
CA LEU A 43 -0.71 -0.36 -2.97
C LEU A 43 -1.37 1.00 -3.24
N LEU A 44 -0.62 1.95 -3.80
CA LEU A 44 -1.13 3.26 -4.20
C LEU A 44 -2.31 3.13 -5.19
N SER A 45 -2.15 2.30 -6.22
CA SER A 45 -3.19 2.08 -7.22
C SER A 45 -4.45 1.46 -6.61
N GLU A 46 -4.30 0.54 -5.66
CA GLU A 46 -5.42 -0.09 -4.95
C GLU A 46 -6.15 0.92 -4.08
N VAL A 47 -5.44 1.74 -3.30
CA VAL A 47 -6.06 2.79 -2.47
C VAL A 47 -6.82 3.81 -3.32
N ILE A 48 -6.23 4.26 -4.44
CA ILE A 48 -6.90 5.17 -5.40
C ILE A 48 -8.16 4.52 -5.98
N MET A 49 -8.11 3.24 -6.32
CA MET A 49 -9.26 2.51 -6.83
C MET A 49 -10.39 2.45 -5.79
N VAL A 50 -10.06 2.13 -4.55
CA VAL A 50 -11.02 2.12 -3.43
C VAL A 50 -11.61 3.51 -3.22
N GLN A 51 -10.78 4.56 -3.19
CA GLN A 51 -11.23 5.93 -3.02
C GLN A 51 -12.22 6.37 -4.11
N ASN A 52 -11.92 6.08 -5.36
CA ASN A 52 -12.83 6.38 -6.47
C ASN A 52 -14.17 5.65 -6.30
N ALA A 53 -14.16 4.39 -5.88
CA ALA A 53 -15.38 3.62 -5.62
C ALA A 53 -16.19 4.21 -4.45
N VAL A 54 -15.53 4.63 -3.38
CA VAL A 54 -16.13 5.29 -2.21
C VAL A 54 -16.80 6.60 -2.60
N LEU A 55 -16.12 7.45 -3.36
CA LEU A 55 -16.66 8.74 -3.82
C LEU A 55 -17.85 8.56 -4.77
N GLN A 56 -17.78 7.60 -5.69
CA GLN A 56 -18.92 7.25 -6.55
C GLN A 56 -20.11 6.76 -5.73
N ARG A 57 -19.86 5.92 -4.72
CA ARG A 57 -20.92 5.43 -3.84
C ARG A 57 -21.54 6.52 -3.00
N LYS A 58 -20.73 7.45 -2.45
CA LYS A 58 -21.20 8.63 -1.74
C LYS A 58 -22.21 9.40 -2.59
N THR A 59 -21.80 9.81 -3.79
CA THR A 59 -22.67 10.56 -4.71
C THR A 59 -23.96 9.80 -5.01
N LYS A 60 -23.89 8.49 -5.24
CA LYS A 60 -25.07 7.67 -5.49
C LYS A 60 -25.97 7.57 -4.27
N ALA A 61 -25.42 7.39 -3.07
CA ALA A 61 -26.17 7.28 -1.82
C ALA A 61 -26.91 8.60 -1.50
N GLU A 62 -26.27 9.75 -1.72
CA GLU A 62 -26.88 11.07 -1.55
C GLU A 62 -28.07 11.29 -2.48
N LEU A 63 -28.02 10.78 -3.73
CA LEU A 63 -29.08 10.93 -4.71
C LEU A 63 -30.32 10.05 -4.45
N ILE A 64 -30.15 8.87 -3.85
CA ILE A 64 -31.22 7.86 -3.72
C ILE A 64 -31.50 7.45 -2.27
N ASN A 65 -31.01 8.19 -1.27
CA ASN A 65 -31.08 7.81 0.15
C ASN A 65 -30.59 6.37 0.39
N GLY A 66 -29.51 5.98 -0.30
CA GLY A 66 -28.94 4.65 -0.21
C GLY A 66 -28.07 4.48 1.05
N HIS A 67 -27.77 3.22 1.38
CA HIS A 67 -26.83 2.91 2.45
C HIS A 67 -25.35 2.95 1.96
N TYR A 68 -24.43 3.05 2.92
CA TYR A 68 -23.02 2.93 2.67
C TYR A 68 -22.56 1.49 2.91
N PRO A 69 -21.86 0.84 1.94
CA PRO A 69 -21.30 -0.49 2.10
C PRO A 69 -20.27 -0.59 3.23
N GLY A 70 -20.15 -1.78 3.80
CA GLY A 70 -19.24 -2.07 4.91
C GLY A 70 -19.91 -1.99 6.27
N GLN A 71 -19.10 -2.15 7.33
CA GLN A 71 -19.54 -2.09 8.73
C GLN A 71 -18.96 -0.85 9.40
N LYS A 72 -19.78 -0.14 10.17
CA LYS A 72 -19.31 1.01 10.93
C LYS A 72 -18.29 0.59 11.97
N LEU A 73 -17.21 1.35 12.12
CA LEU A 73 -16.17 1.06 13.11
C LEU A 73 -16.73 1.04 14.54
N THR A 74 -17.67 1.93 14.84
CA THR A 74 -18.38 2.00 16.13
C THR A 74 -19.18 0.73 16.47
N GLU A 75 -19.62 -0.02 15.47
CA GLU A 75 -20.38 -1.26 15.65
C GLU A 75 -19.48 -2.48 15.91
N ILE A 76 -18.23 -2.41 15.44
CA ILE A 76 -17.26 -3.51 15.55
C ILE A 76 -16.14 -3.24 16.56
N GLY A 77 -16.21 -2.10 17.27
CA GLY A 77 -15.27 -1.75 18.34
C GLY A 77 -13.86 -1.42 17.89
N ILE A 78 -13.69 -0.94 16.66
CA ILE A 78 -12.41 -0.41 16.16
C ILE A 78 -12.38 1.10 16.39
N ASP A 79 -11.35 1.58 17.10
CA ASP A 79 -11.10 2.99 17.31
C ASP A 79 -10.27 3.56 16.16
N ILE A 80 -10.77 4.58 15.49
CA ILE A 80 -10.07 5.21 14.37
C ILE A 80 -8.80 5.95 14.83
N ASP A 81 -8.76 6.49 16.04
CA ASP A 81 -7.59 7.18 16.55
C ASP A 81 -6.44 6.22 16.81
N ASP A 82 -6.73 4.99 17.26
CA ASP A 82 -5.75 3.92 17.40
C ASP A 82 -5.19 3.51 16.02
N VAL A 83 -6.04 3.41 15.00
CA VAL A 83 -5.62 3.09 13.63
C VAL A 83 -4.69 4.18 13.08
N ILE A 84 -5.07 5.44 13.20
CA ILE A 84 -4.27 6.57 12.73
C ILE A 84 -2.94 6.67 13.47
N SER A 85 -2.96 6.47 14.79
CA SER A 85 -1.73 6.43 15.60
C SER A 85 -0.78 5.34 15.13
N LYS A 86 -1.32 4.16 14.82
CA LYS A 86 -0.53 3.04 14.29
C LYS A 86 0.04 3.35 12.90
N VAL A 87 -0.77 3.89 11.99
CA VAL A 87 -0.30 4.33 10.66
C VAL A 87 0.86 5.32 10.80
N ASN A 88 0.71 6.32 11.66
CA ASN A 88 1.74 7.33 11.87
C ASN A 88 3.03 6.77 12.49
N SER A 89 2.94 5.71 13.32
CA SER A 89 4.11 5.08 13.93
C SER A 89 4.89 4.19 12.95
N GLU A 90 4.23 3.64 11.94
CA GLU A 90 4.82 2.68 10.98
C GLU A 90 5.16 3.31 9.62
N LYS A 91 4.82 4.58 9.41
CA LYS A 91 5.12 5.27 8.15
C LYS A 91 6.63 5.52 7.98
N ALA A 92 7.08 5.59 6.75
CA ALA A 92 8.43 6.04 6.43
C ALA A 92 8.60 7.54 6.73
N ASP A 93 9.82 7.97 7.10
CA ASP A 93 10.11 9.37 7.47
C ASP A 93 9.78 10.39 6.36
N GLU A 94 9.70 9.94 5.12
CA GLU A 94 9.37 10.77 3.95
C GLU A 94 7.88 11.08 3.79
N TYR A 95 6.99 10.44 4.58
CA TYR A 95 5.55 10.65 4.49
C TYR A 95 5.06 11.60 5.60
N GLU A 96 4.13 12.48 5.24
CA GLU A 96 3.50 13.38 6.20
C GLU A 96 2.70 12.60 7.24
N ILE A 97 2.62 13.17 8.45
CA ILE A 97 1.74 12.68 9.51
C ILE A 97 0.30 12.89 9.06
N ILE A 98 -0.51 11.84 9.17
CA ILE A 98 -1.94 11.94 8.89
C ILE A 98 -2.69 12.31 10.16
N GLU A 99 -3.71 13.12 9.98
CA GLU A 99 -4.66 13.50 11.02
C GLU A 99 -6.05 12.99 10.64
N LYS A 100 -6.84 12.67 11.65
CA LYS A 100 -8.24 12.33 11.45
C LYS A 100 -8.98 13.54 10.84
N LYS A 101 -9.48 13.37 9.63
CA LYS A 101 -10.18 14.44 8.90
C LYS A 101 -11.63 14.66 9.34
N ASP A 102 -12.22 13.67 9.97
CA ASP A 102 -13.58 13.73 10.47
C ASP A 102 -13.61 13.35 11.95
N THR A 103 -14.16 14.24 12.77
CA THR A 103 -14.33 13.99 14.20
C THR A 103 -15.50 13.06 14.51
N THR A 104 -16.31 12.72 13.50
CA THR A 104 -17.48 11.86 13.64
C THR A 104 -17.11 10.41 13.34
N GLU A 105 -16.80 9.64 14.36
CA GLU A 105 -16.40 8.23 14.24
C GLU A 105 -17.41 7.35 13.49
N SER A 106 -18.70 7.67 13.58
CA SER A 106 -19.76 6.93 12.88
C SER A 106 -19.71 7.06 11.34
N ASN A 107 -18.86 7.93 10.81
CA ASN A 107 -18.66 8.08 9.36
C ASN A 107 -17.60 7.16 8.79
N TYR A 108 -16.88 6.42 9.64
CA TYR A 108 -15.86 5.46 9.24
C TYR A 108 -16.43 4.04 9.15
N TYR A 109 -16.07 3.35 8.10
CA TYR A 109 -16.56 2.01 7.77
C TYR A 109 -15.39 1.08 7.44
N LEU A 110 -15.46 -0.16 7.90
CA LEU A 110 -14.58 -1.23 7.45
C LEU A 110 -15.17 -1.88 6.20
N LEU A 111 -14.38 -1.91 5.12
CA LEU A 111 -14.66 -2.64 3.89
C LEU A 111 -13.83 -3.91 3.89
N SER A 112 -14.48 -5.07 3.83
CA SER A 112 -13.83 -6.35 3.68
C SER A 112 -14.60 -7.25 2.70
N ASN A 113 -13.98 -8.36 2.29
CA ASN A 113 -14.67 -9.39 1.54
C ASN A 113 -15.68 -10.13 2.43
N GLU A 114 -15.39 -10.27 3.72
CA GLU A 114 -16.25 -10.97 4.69
C GLU A 114 -17.56 -10.22 4.93
N ASN A 115 -17.51 -8.89 5.08
CA ASN A 115 -18.73 -8.09 5.28
C ASN A 115 -19.41 -7.69 3.97
N GLY A 116 -18.85 -8.09 2.83
CA GLY A 116 -19.41 -7.81 1.50
C GLY A 116 -19.16 -6.38 0.98
N GLY A 117 -18.55 -5.49 1.76
CA GLY A 117 -18.33 -4.10 1.39
C GLY A 117 -17.50 -3.93 0.12
N ILE A 118 -16.43 -4.72 -0.02
CA ILE A 118 -15.57 -4.77 -1.22
C ILE A 118 -16.40 -5.13 -2.47
N LYS A 119 -17.23 -6.16 -2.35
CA LYS A 119 -18.08 -6.65 -3.44
C LYS A 119 -19.15 -5.63 -3.85
N GLU A 120 -19.80 -4.98 -2.89
CA GLU A 120 -20.84 -3.98 -3.16
C GLU A 120 -20.29 -2.74 -3.88
N LEU A 121 -19.05 -2.37 -3.61
CA LEU A 121 -18.33 -1.32 -4.33
C LEU A 121 -17.77 -1.78 -5.68
N ASN A 122 -17.95 -3.06 -6.04
CA ASN A 122 -17.41 -3.66 -7.26
C ASN A 122 -15.88 -3.51 -7.37
N ILE A 123 -15.18 -3.51 -6.22
CA ILE A 123 -13.72 -3.50 -6.17
C ILE A 123 -13.25 -4.91 -6.48
N LYS A 124 -12.29 -5.03 -7.40
CA LYS A 124 -11.79 -6.33 -7.88
C LYS A 124 -10.31 -6.48 -7.54
N ASN A 125 -9.89 -7.74 -7.44
CA ASN A 125 -8.48 -8.12 -7.31
C ASN A 125 -7.79 -7.60 -6.05
N THR A 126 -8.54 -7.39 -4.95
CA THR A 126 -7.95 -7.14 -3.64
C THR A 126 -8.45 -8.16 -2.61
N GLU A 127 -7.54 -8.59 -1.75
CA GLU A 127 -7.84 -9.38 -0.56
C GLU A 127 -7.72 -8.52 0.71
N ASP A 128 -7.26 -7.29 0.55
CA ASP A 128 -7.06 -6.35 1.63
C ASP A 128 -8.38 -5.76 2.14
N GLU A 129 -8.34 -5.35 3.40
CA GLU A 129 -9.40 -4.62 4.06
C GLU A 129 -9.06 -3.12 4.10
N TYR A 130 -10.08 -2.28 4.03
CA TYR A 130 -9.91 -0.83 4.02
C TYR A 130 -10.84 -0.18 5.02
N ILE A 131 -10.31 0.79 5.77
CA ILE A 131 -11.13 1.74 6.50
C ILE A 131 -11.37 2.93 5.59
N VAL A 132 -12.62 3.32 5.46
CA VAL A 132 -13.04 4.41 4.58
C VAL A 132 -13.97 5.37 5.30
N ASN A 133 -13.88 6.63 4.94
CA ASN A 133 -14.83 7.65 5.35
C ASN A 133 -15.60 8.16 4.13
N TYR A 134 -16.91 7.92 4.10
CA TYR A 134 -17.72 8.35 2.97
C TYR A 134 -17.98 9.86 2.92
N VAL A 135 -17.71 10.60 3.99
CA VAL A 135 -17.87 12.05 4.01
C VAL A 135 -16.65 12.74 3.41
N THR A 136 -15.45 12.34 3.86
CA THR A 136 -14.19 12.96 3.44
C THR A 136 -13.57 12.31 2.21
N GLY A 137 -13.91 11.04 1.92
CA GLY A 137 -13.25 10.23 0.90
C GLY A 137 -11.91 9.66 1.35
N GLU A 138 -11.60 9.70 2.64
CA GLU A 138 -10.39 9.13 3.21
C GLU A 138 -10.41 7.61 3.11
N VAL A 139 -9.26 7.00 2.80
CA VAL A 139 -9.08 5.55 2.69
C VAL A 139 -7.78 5.14 3.37
N ILE A 140 -7.85 4.14 4.22
CA ILE A 140 -6.71 3.54 4.93
C ILE A 140 -6.68 2.05 4.60
N ASN A 141 -5.52 1.51 4.18
CA ASN A 141 -5.35 0.07 4.05
C ASN A 141 -5.23 -0.55 5.45
N TYR A 142 -6.31 -1.16 5.94
CA TYR A 142 -6.39 -1.72 7.27
C TYR A 142 -5.62 -3.02 7.42
N THR A 143 -5.52 -3.83 6.37
CA THR A 143 -4.73 -5.07 6.38
C THR A 143 -3.27 -4.80 6.74
N ASN A 144 -2.67 -3.78 6.15
CA ASN A 144 -1.29 -3.39 6.48
C ASN A 144 -1.17 -2.89 7.93
N CYS A 145 -2.18 -2.17 8.43
CA CYS A 145 -2.22 -1.73 9.83
C CYS A 145 -2.24 -2.89 10.83
N VAL A 146 -2.99 -3.96 10.53
CA VAL A 146 -3.17 -5.07 11.46
C VAL A 146 -2.03 -6.07 11.38
N THR A 147 -1.57 -6.40 10.18
CA THR A 147 -0.63 -7.51 9.97
C THR A 147 0.82 -7.15 10.26
N GLY A 148 1.14 -5.85 10.34
CA GLY A 148 2.50 -5.38 10.64
C GLY A 148 3.56 -5.93 9.68
N LYS A 149 3.24 -6.08 8.40
CA LYS A 149 4.13 -6.69 7.40
C LYS A 149 5.39 -5.87 7.08
N GLY A 150 5.63 -4.78 7.82
CA GLY A 150 6.82 -3.93 7.64
C GLY A 150 6.86 -3.19 6.30
N GLU A 151 5.73 -3.10 5.62
CA GLU A 151 5.58 -2.30 4.41
C GLU A 151 5.03 -0.92 4.78
N PRO A 152 5.47 0.16 4.12
CA PRO A 152 4.94 1.49 4.40
C PRO A 152 3.43 1.50 4.18
N ILE A 153 2.73 2.12 5.13
CA ILE A 153 1.28 2.27 5.07
C ILE A 153 0.98 3.59 4.37
N TYR A 154 0.23 3.51 3.28
CA TYR A 154 -0.17 4.68 2.51
C TYR A 154 -1.60 5.06 2.83
N VAL A 155 -1.79 6.31 3.19
CA VAL A 155 -3.11 6.91 3.37
C VAL A 155 -3.30 8.00 2.35
N TYR A 156 -4.37 7.92 1.59
CA TYR A 156 -4.71 8.89 0.58
C TYR A 156 -6.09 9.46 0.83
N SER A 157 -6.20 10.76 0.73
CA SER A 157 -7.47 11.46 0.67
C SER A 157 -7.56 12.27 -0.62
N THR A 158 -8.78 12.69 -0.97
CA THR A 158 -9.02 13.51 -2.18
C THR A 158 -8.21 14.81 -2.22
N GLU A 159 -7.76 15.30 -1.07
CA GLU A 159 -6.95 16.53 -0.97
C GLU A 159 -5.46 16.29 -1.24
N ASN A 160 -5.00 15.04 -1.14
CA ASN A 160 -3.59 14.67 -1.31
C ASN A 160 -3.27 14.08 -2.69
N ILE A 161 -4.26 13.96 -3.57
CA ILE A 161 -4.12 13.45 -4.94
C ILE A 161 -4.15 14.66 -5.90
N ASN A 162 -3.17 15.55 -5.80
CA ASN A 162 -2.92 16.61 -6.77
C ASN A 162 -1.56 16.41 -7.42
#